data_9e9fa7b87bc7e152f57a9b943a7a8719
#
_entry.id   9e9fa7b87bc7e152f57a9b943a7a8719
#
_cell.length_a   1.000
_cell.length_b   1.000
_cell.length_c   1.000
_cell.angle_alpha   90.00
_cell.angle_beta   90.00
_cell.angle_gamma   90.00
#
_symmetry.space_group_name_H-M   'P 1'
#
loop_
_entity.id
_entity.type
_entity.pdbx_description
1 polymer ?
#
loop_
_entity_poly.entity_id
_entity_poly.type
_entity_poly.pdbx_seq_one_letter_code
_entity_poly.pdbx_strand_id
1 'polypeptide(L)'
;MSVQGAAGEDRIGSTGNAGGTPRLGLVTTEDLVSAPDGEPFHVPMGAAITDLAREEAARRGIELLGQVGHSGVPLAERDAKGPLRIAIGADHGGYPLKCDLIDWIRDLGHQPIDLGCHGESAVDYPDFAEAVADAVRDERCSIGVCIDGAGIGSTMAANKVPGVRAANCYDIASAQNAREHNYANVLCLGGPRLAPSAALEILRAFITTPWGADRHGRRVEKITRIEQRHARTHN
;
A
#
# COMPACT_ATOMS: atom_id res chain seq x y z
N MET A 1 13.28 -72.76 20.81
CA MET A 1 12.02 -72.23 21.38
C MET A 1 11.98 -70.77 21.01
N SER A 2 11.43 -70.51 19.95
CA SER A 2 10.22 -69.74 19.51
C SER A 2 9.80 -68.67 20.51
N VAL A 3 9.73 -67.43 20.10
CA VAL A 3 8.47 -66.73 19.84
C VAL A 3 8.74 -65.44 19.07
N GLN A 4 8.04 -65.27 17.94
CA GLN A 4 7.90 -64.12 17.15
C GLN A 4 7.01 -63.09 17.88
N GLY A 5 7.33 -61.79 17.70
CA GLY A 5 6.46 -60.68 18.04
C GLY A 5 6.52 -59.61 16.94
N ALA A 6 5.43 -59.51 16.18
CA ALA A 6 5.26 -58.59 15.09
C ALA A 6 5.14 -57.14 15.61
N ALA A 7 5.89 -56.23 15.04
CA ALA A 7 5.68 -54.80 15.19
C ALA A 7 4.88 -54.28 14.01
N GLY A 8 3.71 -53.73 14.29
CA GLY A 8 2.87 -53.05 13.30
C GLY A 8 3.49 -51.70 12.89
N GLU A 9 3.68 -51.55 11.61
CA GLU A 9 4.02 -50.27 11.00
C GLU A 9 2.77 -49.39 10.89
N ASP A 10 2.64 -48.42 11.77
CA ASP A 10 1.72 -47.31 11.58
C ASP A 10 2.28 -46.39 10.49
N ARG A 11 1.78 -46.56 9.29
CA ARG A 11 1.95 -45.59 8.20
C ARG A 11 1.14 -44.34 8.50
N ILE A 12 1.76 -43.33 9.09
CA ILE A 12 1.23 -41.98 9.10
C ILE A 12 1.41 -41.47 7.67
N GLY A 13 0.30 -41.39 6.93
CA GLY A 13 0.23 -40.82 5.60
C GLY A 13 0.64 -39.37 5.66
N SER A 14 1.82 -39.03 5.10
CA SER A 14 2.18 -37.65 4.79
C SER A 14 1.32 -37.22 3.61
N THR A 15 0.23 -36.53 3.88
CA THR A 15 -0.46 -35.74 2.86
C THR A 15 0.46 -34.60 2.49
N GLY A 16 1.18 -34.76 1.37
CA GLY A 16 2.02 -33.74 0.79
C GLY A 16 1.18 -32.52 0.45
N ASN A 17 1.37 -31.45 1.22
CA ASN A 17 0.87 -30.14 0.90
C ASN A 17 1.73 -29.57 -0.24
N ALA A 18 1.36 -29.84 -1.51
CA ALA A 18 1.96 -29.25 -2.69
C ALA A 18 1.34 -27.86 -2.97
N GLY A 19 1.21 -27.05 -1.93
CA GLY A 19 0.85 -25.64 -2.07
C GLY A 19 2.10 -24.80 -1.90
N GLY A 20 2.49 -24.04 -2.91
CA GLY A 20 3.58 -23.08 -2.81
C GLY A 20 3.36 -22.18 -1.61
N THR A 21 4.41 -22.01 -0.79
CA THR A 21 4.35 -21.16 0.41
C THR A 21 3.98 -19.74 0.00
N PRO A 22 2.85 -19.18 0.51
CA PRO A 22 2.48 -17.81 0.16
C PRO A 22 3.58 -16.86 0.58
N ARG A 23 3.90 -15.94 -0.30
CA ARG A 23 4.99 -14.99 -0.14
C ARG A 23 4.59 -13.96 0.91
N LEU A 24 5.46 -13.70 1.88
CA LEU A 24 5.24 -12.71 2.93
C LEU A 24 4.69 -11.39 2.35
N GLY A 25 3.50 -11.00 2.76
CA GLY A 25 2.96 -9.65 2.62
C GLY A 25 1.81 -9.43 1.62
N LEU A 26 1.67 -10.20 0.54
CA LEU A 26 0.59 -10.00 -0.43
C LEU A 26 0.18 -11.31 -1.11
N VAL A 27 -1.11 -11.61 -1.10
CA VAL A 27 -1.73 -12.71 -1.84
C VAL A 27 -2.29 -12.19 -3.16
N THR A 28 -1.87 -12.80 -4.25
CA THR A 28 -2.25 -12.45 -5.62
C THR A 28 -2.99 -13.61 -6.31
N THR A 29 -3.50 -13.40 -7.52
CA THR A 29 -4.10 -14.46 -8.33
C THR A 29 -3.13 -15.61 -8.63
N GLU A 30 -1.82 -15.36 -8.69
CA GLU A 30 -0.82 -16.41 -8.90
C GLU A 30 -0.70 -17.36 -7.71
N ASP A 31 -0.88 -16.84 -6.49
CA ASP A 31 -0.86 -17.68 -5.29
C ASP A 31 -2.07 -18.61 -5.23
N LEU A 32 -3.16 -18.23 -5.88
CA LEU A 32 -4.37 -19.04 -6.00
C LEU A 32 -4.34 -20.06 -7.13
N VAL A 33 -3.39 -19.97 -8.08
CA VAL A 33 -3.32 -20.89 -9.23
C VAL A 33 -3.23 -22.36 -8.80
N SER A 34 -2.50 -22.63 -7.74
CA SER A 34 -2.32 -23.98 -7.20
C SER A 34 -3.40 -24.41 -6.20
N ALA A 35 -4.30 -23.51 -5.80
CA ALA A 35 -5.39 -23.83 -4.89
C ALA A 35 -6.51 -24.56 -5.66
N PRO A 36 -7.05 -25.70 -5.17
CA PRO A 36 -8.20 -26.34 -5.77
C PRO A 36 -9.46 -25.50 -5.67
N ASP A 37 -10.36 -25.61 -6.65
CA ASP A 37 -11.64 -24.92 -6.62
C ASP A 37 -12.52 -25.46 -5.47
N GLY A 38 -13.17 -24.56 -4.72
CA GLY A 38 -14.01 -24.88 -3.58
C GLY A 38 -13.27 -25.23 -2.28
N GLU A 39 -11.93 -25.32 -2.31
CA GLU A 39 -11.13 -25.61 -1.12
C GLU A 39 -10.66 -24.32 -0.43
N PRO A 40 -10.48 -24.31 0.90
CA PRO A 40 -10.01 -23.15 1.62
C PRO A 40 -8.52 -22.86 1.33
N PHE A 41 -8.20 -21.58 1.12
CA PHE A 41 -6.83 -21.09 0.98
C PHE A 41 -6.40 -20.32 2.23
N HIS A 42 -5.32 -20.76 2.87
CA HIS A 42 -4.80 -20.11 4.05
C HIS A 42 -3.97 -18.86 3.69
N VAL A 43 -4.50 -17.71 4.04
CA VAL A 43 -3.80 -16.41 3.91
C VAL A 43 -2.80 -16.28 5.06
N PRO A 44 -1.51 -16.01 4.78
CA PRO A 44 -0.53 -15.78 5.84
C PRO A 44 -0.93 -14.62 6.74
N MET A 45 -0.61 -14.73 8.03
CA MET A 45 -0.91 -13.69 9.01
C MET A 45 -0.26 -12.37 8.58
N GLY A 46 -1.06 -11.30 8.49
CA GLY A 46 -0.61 -9.97 8.05
C GLY A 46 -0.44 -9.82 6.54
N ALA A 47 -0.71 -10.84 5.74
CA ALA A 47 -0.69 -10.68 4.29
C ALA A 47 -1.95 -9.96 3.80
N ALA A 48 -1.73 -9.04 2.88
CA ALA A 48 -2.79 -8.41 2.12
C ALA A 48 -3.27 -9.31 0.99
N ILE A 49 -4.50 -9.12 0.53
CA ILE A 49 -5.05 -9.82 -0.62
C ILE A 49 -5.45 -8.80 -1.68
N THR A 50 -4.99 -8.96 -2.92
CA THR A 50 -5.42 -8.10 -4.03
C THR A 50 -6.90 -8.31 -4.33
N ASP A 51 -7.59 -7.27 -4.83
CA ASP A 51 -9.01 -7.39 -5.23
C ASP A 51 -9.20 -8.47 -6.31
N LEU A 52 -8.27 -8.56 -7.26
CA LEU A 52 -8.26 -9.62 -8.28
C LEU A 52 -8.14 -11.02 -7.67
N ALA A 53 -7.35 -11.19 -6.60
CA ALA A 53 -7.27 -12.48 -5.90
C ALA A 53 -8.57 -12.79 -5.15
N ARG A 54 -9.25 -11.79 -4.60
CA ARG A 54 -10.57 -11.96 -3.97
C ARG A 54 -11.65 -12.36 -4.98
N GLU A 55 -11.69 -11.66 -6.12
CA GLU A 55 -12.62 -11.97 -7.21
C GLU A 55 -12.36 -13.36 -7.78
N GLU A 56 -11.10 -13.72 -8.01
CA GLU A 56 -10.73 -15.04 -8.48
C GLU A 56 -11.08 -16.13 -7.48
N ALA A 57 -10.83 -15.90 -6.19
CA ALA A 57 -11.22 -16.79 -5.11
C ALA A 57 -12.76 -16.96 -5.07
N ALA A 58 -13.52 -15.87 -5.15
CA ALA A 58 -14.98 -15.91 -5.18
C ALA A 58 -15.51 -16.65 -6.41
N ARG A 59 -14.92 -16.38 -7.60
CA ARG A 59 -15.29 -17.06 -8.85
C ARG A 59 -15.05 -18.56 -8.79
N ARG A 60 -14.00 -19.00 -8.08
CA ARG A 60 -13.61 -20.41 -7.93
C ARG A 60 -14.16 -21.06 -6.68
N GLY A 61 -14.97 -20.34 -5.87
CA GLY A 61 -15.51 -20.85 -4.61
C GLY A 61 -14.45 -21.11 -3.53
N ILE A 62 -13.27 -20.49 -3.64
CA ILE A 62 -12.17 -20.64 -2.69
C ILE A 62 -12.45 -19.75 -1.47
N GLU A 63 -12.56 -20.35 -0.29
CA GLU A 63 -12.66 -19.61 0.95
C GLU A 63 -11.28 -19.15 1.42
N LEU A 64 -11.11 -17.83 1.62
CA LEU A 64 -9.85 -17.25 2.09
C LEU A 64 -9.82 -17.25 3.62
N LEU A 65 -9.07 -18.18 4.22
CA LEU A 65 -8.93 -18.33 5.67
C LEU A 65 -7.70 -17.59 6.19
N GLY A 66 -7.88 -16.76 7.20
CA GLY A 66 -6.80 -16.05 7.90
C GLY A 66 -7.21 -14.64 8.33
N GLN A 67 -6.41 -14.01 9.21
CA GLN A 67 -6.57 -12.60 9.50
C GLN A 67 -5.96 -11.81 8.34
N VAL A 68 -6.80 -11.27 7.51
CA VAL A 68 -6.43 -10.47 6.35
C VAL A 68 -5.92 -9.12 6.84
N GLY A 69 -4.64 -8.83 6.61
CA GLY A 69 -4.17 -7.46 6.59
C GLY A 69 -4.93 -6.69 5.51
N HIS A 70 -5.53 -5.56 5.86
CA HIS A 70 -6.47 -4.85 5.00
C HIS A 70 -5.74 -4.03 3.93
N SER A 71 -5.20 -4.62 2.89
CA SER A 71 -4.56 -3.84 1.81
C SER A 71 -5.22 -3.98 0.44
N GLY A 72 -6.44 -4.48 0.36
CA GLY A 72 -7.18 -4.64 -0.89
C GLY A 72 -8.47 -3.83 -1.00
N VAL A 73 -8.91 -3.18 0.07
CA VAL A 73 -10.10 -2.32 0.01
C VAL A 73 -9.68 -0.93 -0.48
N PRO A 74 -10.32 -0.37 -1.52
CA PRO A 74 -10.10 1.02 -1.92
C PRO A 74 -10.22 1.92 -0.69
N LEU A 75 -9.31 2.88 -0.53
CA LEU A 75 -9.37 3.84 0.58
C LEU A 75 -10.75 4.52 0.66
N ALA A 76 -11.38 4.77 -0.49
CA ALA A 76 -12.74 5.29 -0.57
C ALA A 76 -13.80 4.37 0.09
N GLU A 77 -13.60 3.06 0.12
CA GLU A 77 -14.50 2.13 0.81
C GLU A 77 -14.13 1.91 2.28
N ARG A 78 -12.83 1.98 2.61
CA ARG A 78 -12.35 1.95 4.01
C ARG A 78 -12.84 3.18 4.78
N ASP A 79 -12.86 4.33 4.10
CA ASP A 79 -13.00 5.66 4.71
C ASP A 79 -14.40 6.26 4.56
N ALA A 80 -15.34 5.56 3.94
CA ALA A 80 -16.74 5.99 3.85
C ALA A 80 -17.41 6.18 5.24
N LYS A 81 -16.71 5.95 6.34
CA LYS A 81 -17.25 5.98 7.70
C LYS A 81 -16.48 6.81 8.73
N GLY A 82 -15.41 7.51 8.36
CA GLY A 82 -14.67 8.28 9.36
C GLY A 82 -13.50 9.13 8.84
N PRO A 83 -12.87 9.93 9.70
CA PRO A 83 -11.73 10.77 9.34
C PRO A 83 -10.51 9.92 8.96
N LEU A 84 -9.88 10.24 7.82
CA LEU A 84 -8.61 9.65 7.41
C LEU A 84 -7.49 10.11 8.33
N ARG A 85 -6.54 9.21 8.60
CA ARG A 85 -5.23 9.60 9.12
C ARG A 85 -4.29 9.82 7.94
N ILE A 86 -3.75 11.02 7.81
CA ILE A 86 -2.92 11.46 6.69
C ILE A 86 -1.52 11.81 7.23
N ALA A 87 -0.51 11.00 6.89
CA ALA A 87 0.89 11.33 7.17
C ALA A 87 1.32 12.50 6.29
N ILE A 88 1.98 13.49 6.85
CA ILE A 88 2.52 14.61 6.09
C ILE A 88 3.94 14.94 6.54
N GLY A 89 4.84 15.08 5.57
CA GLY A 89 6.24 15.44 5.79
C GLY A 89 6.76 16.35 4.68
N ALA A 90 7.70 17.20 5.01
CA ALA A 90 8.33 18.11 4.05
C ALA A 90 9.80 18.33 4.37
N ASP A 91 10.59 18.75 3.37
CA ASP A 91 11.85 19.42 3.62
C ASP A 91 11.62 20.91 3.95
N HIS A 92 12.71 21.65 4.14
CA HIS A 92 12.66 23.07 4.43
C HIS A 92 11.98 23.89 3.32
N GLY A 93 12.12 23.48 2.04
CA GLY A 93 11.47 24.16 0.91
C GLY A 93 9.97 23.90 0.83
N GLY A 94 9.53 22.77 1.34
CA GLY A 94 8.11 22.40 1.42
C GLY A 94 7.43 22.82 2.73
N TYR A 95 8.18 23.26 3.74
CA TYR A 95 7.67 23.54 5.08
C TYR A 95 6.50 24.54 5.13
N PRO A 96 6.55 25.71 4.43
CA PRO A 96 5.43 26.64 4.45
C PRO A 96 4.13 26.01 3.92
N LEU A 97 4.19 25.34 2.76
CA LEU A 97 3.02 24.66 2.21
C LEU A 97 2.54 23.51 3.08
N LYS A 98 3.44 22.80 3.76
CA LYS A 98 3.06 21.77 4.73
C LYS A 98 2.18 22.33 5.84
N CYS A 99 2.53 23.49 6.40
CA CYS A 99 1.74 24.14 7.45
C CYS A 99 0.32 24.45 6.96
N ASP A 100 0.18 25.03 5.78
CA ASP A 100 -1.13 25.31 5.18
C ASP A 100 -1.94 24.02 4.97
N LEU A 101 -1.31 22.96 4.42
CA LEU A 101 -2.00 21.68 4.18
C LEU A 101 -2.43 20.98 5.47
N ILE A 102 -1.67 21.09 6.56
CA ILE A 102 -2.06 20.54 7.86
C ILE A 102 -3.38 21.13 8.34
N ASP A 103 -3.54 22.45 8.24
CA ASP A 103 -4.76 23.13 8.67
C ASP A 103 -5.93 22.74 7.74
N TRP A 104 -5.72 22.68 6.44
CA TRP A 104 -6.77 22.25 5.50
C TRP A 104 -7.16 20.78 5.64
N ILE A 105 -6.22 19.89 5.97
CA ILE A 105 -6.56 18.49 6.28
C ILE A 105 -7.53 18.42 7.46
N ARG A 106 -7.31 19.25 8.49
CA ARG A 106 -8.21 19.36 9.64
C ARG A 106 -9.57 19.92 9.25
N ASP A 107 -9.58 20.98 8.45
CA ASP A 107 -10.82 21.62 7.95
C ASP A 107 -11.66 20.68 7.08
N LEU A 108 -11.00 19.77 6.36
CA LEU A 108 -11.66 18.70 5.61
C LEU A 108 -12.19 17.55 6.49
N GLY A 109 -11.99 17.62 7.81
CA GLY A 109 -12.46 16.61 8.77
C GLY A 109 -11.53 15.40 8.90
N HIS A 110 -10.27 15.51 8.45
CA HIS A 110 -9.27 14.46 8.53
C HIS A 110 -8.23 14.72 9.62
N GLN A 111 -7.42 13.72 9.96
CA GLN A 111 -6.39 13.80 10.99
C GLN A 111 -4.99 13.84 10.37
N PRO A 112 -4.31 15.02 10.33
CA PRO A 112 -2.92 15.08 9.90
C PRO A 112 -1.99 14.49 10.97
N ILE A 113 -1.00 13.71 10.56
CA ILE A 113 0.10 13.19 11.36
C ILE A 113 1.36 13.84 10.82
N ASP A 114 1.83 14.90 11.49
CA ASP A 114 3.01 15.65 11.08
C ASP A 114 4.29 14.87 11.42
N LEU A 115 5.06 14.52 10.40
CA LEU A 115 6.31 13.77 10.48
C LEU A 115 7.56 14.65 10.20
N GLY A 116 7.41 15.98 10.20
CA GLY A 116 8.51 16.92 10.00
C GLY A 116 8.56 17.48 8.57
N CYS A 117 9.53 18.37 8.21
CA CYS A 117 10.37 19.09 9.18
C CYS A 117 9.55 20.11 9.99
N HIS A 118 10.16 20.70 11.01
CA HIS A 118 9.49 21.68 11.89
C HIS A 118 10.11 23.10 11.77
N GLY A 119 10.67 23.45 10.61
CA GLY A 119 11.26 24.76 10.36
C GLY A 119 11.90 24.86 8.99
N GLU A 120 12.47 26.01 8.71
CA GLU A 120 13.07 26.36 7.41
C GLU A 120 14.58 26.07 7.33
N SER A 121 15.18 25.49 8.37
CA SER A 121 16.58 25.07 8.34
C SER A 121 16.76 23.94 7.32
N ALA A 122 17.85 23.99 6.57
CA ALA A 122 18.14 23.00 5.54
C ALA A 122 18.16 21.57 6.11
N VAL A 123 17.38 20.71 5.51
CA VAL A 123 17.25 19.27 5.82
C VAL A 123 17.08 18.48 4.55
N ASP A 124 17.35 17.20 4.59
CA ASP A 124 17.29 16.29 3.45
C ASP A 124 15.88 15.69 3.30
N TYR A 125 15.26 15.92 2.13
CA TYR A 125 13.90 15.44 1.82
C TYR A 125 13.70 13.92 1.92
N PRO A 126 14.72 13.06 1.65
CA PRO A 126 14.50 11.61 1.70
C PRO A 126 14.08 11.11 3.07
N ASP A 127 14.60 11.71 4.15
CA ASP A 127 14.30 11.29 5.53
C ASP A 127 12.80 11.46 5.83
N PHE A 128 12.21 12.55 5.38
CA PHE A 128 10.78 12.83 5.57
C PHE A 128 9.90 12.01 4.63
N ALA A 129 10.37 11.80 3.39
CA ALA A 129 9.67 10.95 2.43
C ALA A 129 9.62 9.49 2.88
N GLU A 130 10.72 8.96 3.46
CA GLU A 130 10.78 7.64 4.06
C GLU A 130 9.85 7.54 5.27
N ALA A 131 9.88 8.51 6.19
CA ALA A 131 9.01 8.52 7.37
C ALA A 131 7.52 8.50 7.01
N VAL A 132 7.12 9.28 5.98
CA VAL A 132 5.75 9.27 5.45
C VAL A 132 5.41 7.94 4.81
N ALA A 133 6.30 7.40 3.99
CA ALA A 133 6.13 6.13 3.30
C ALA A 133 5.98 4.97 4.29
N ASP A 134 6.82 4.93 5.34
CA ASP A 134 6.72 3.95 6.43
C ASP A 134 5.41 4.05 7.19
N ALA A 135 4.90 5.27 7.43
CA ALA A 135 3.61 5.44 8.10
C ALA A 135 2.45 4.88 7.28
N VAL A 136 2.55 4.94 5.95
CA VAL A 136 1.55 4.36 5.03
C VAL A 136 1.72 2.85 4.91
N ARG A 137 2.97 2.36 4.74
CA ARG A 137 3.28 0.93 4.67
C ARG A 137 2.80 0.18 5.92
N ASP A 138 3.05 0.76 7.09
CA ASP A 138 2.69 0.17 8.39
C ASP A 138 1.22 0.37 8.76
N GLU A 139 0.40 0.86 7.82
CA GLU A 139 -1.04 1.15 8.00
C GLU A 139 -1.34 2.11 9.17
N ARG A 140 -0.33 2.86 9.65
CA ARG A 140 -0.52 3.91 10.67
C ARG A 140 -1.26 5.11 10.10
N CYS A 141 -1.17 5.31 8.78
CA CYS A 141 -1.88 6.33 8.03
C CYS A 141 -2.45 5.75 6.73
N SER A 142 -3.61 6.24 6.32
CA SER A 142 -4.30 5.81 5.11
C SER A 142 -3.67 6.37 3.84
N ILE A 143 -3.14 7.60 3.92
CA ILE A 143 -2.52 8.37 2.83
C ILE A 143 -1.27 9.05 3.36
N GLY A 144 -0.27 9.21 2.49
CA GLY A 144 0.90 10.04 2.72
C GLY A 144 0.91 11.29 1.84
N VAL A 145 1.52 12.37 2.35
CA VAL A 145 1.80 13.60 1.63
C VAL A 145 3.26 13.99 1.87
N CYS A 146 4.04 14.09 0.81
CA CYS A 146 5.43 14.55 0.85
C CYS A 146 5.56 15.86 0.07
N ILE A 147 6.32 16.81 0.62
CA ILE A 147 6.50 18.12 -0.02
C ILE A 147 7.98 18.47 -0.01
N ASP A 148 8.55 18.69 -1.18
CA ASP A 148 9.90 19.19 -1.34
C ASP A 148 9.96 20.34 -2.38
N GLY A 149 11.14 20.74 -2.81
CA GLY A 149 11.30 21.83 -3.80
C GLY A 149 10.60 21.58 -5.13
N ALA A 150 10.36 20.33 -5.55
CA ALA A 150 9.76 19.96 -6.83
C ALA A 150 8.80 18.77 -6.76
N GLY A 151 8.73 18.06 -5.65
CA GLY A 151 8.00 16.80 -5.47
C GLY A 151 8.67 15.58 -6.09
N ILE A 152 9.74 15.79 -6.87
CA ILE A 152 10.39 14.73 -7.65
C ILE A 152 11.22 13.82 -6.75
N GLY A 153 12.08 14.41 -5.94
CA GLY A 153 13.00 13.66 -5.07
C GLY A 153 12.26 12.84 -4.03
N SER A 154 11.27 13.45 -3.37
CA SER A 154 10.40 12.77 -2.40
C SER A 154 9.61 11.63 -3.04
N THR A 155 9.17 11.78 -4.31
CA THR A 155 8.52 10.68 -5.05
C THR A 155 9.47 9.51 -5.25
N MET A 156 10.73 9.78 -5.64
CA MET A 156 11.74 8.74 -5.84
C MET A 156 12.06 8.02 -4.53
N ALA A 157 12.22 8.76 -3.43
CA ALA A 157 12.54 8.21 -2.12
C ALA A 157 11.38 7.36 -1.57
N ALA A 158 10.16 7.89 -1.54
CA ALA A 158 8.98 7.19 -1.04
C ALA A 158 8.72 5.88 -1.81
N ASN A 159 8.94 5.85 -3.13
CA ASN A 159 8.80 4.64 -3.94
C ASN A 159 9.89 3.57 -3.70
N LYS A 160 10.86 3.81 -2.81
CA LYS A 160 11.81 2.78 -2.36
C LYS A 160 11.25 1.94 -1.22
N VAL A 161 10.19 2.40 -0.56
CA VAL A 161 9.54 1.68 0.53
C VAL A 161 8.51 0.71 -0.07
N PRO A 162 8.62 -0.60 0.22
CA PRO A 162 7.70 -1.60 -0.32
C PRO A 162 6.24 -1.31 0.01
N GLY A 163 5.35 -1.51 -0.99
CA GLY A 163 3.92 -1.24 -0.86
C GLY A 163 3.52 0.23 -1.07
N VAL A 164 4.49 1.12 -1.22
CA VAL A 164 4.24 2.54 -1.49
C VAL A 164 4.19 2.79 -3.00
N ARG A 165 3.19 3.55 -3.42
CA ARG A 165 3.02 4.07 -4.77
C ARG A 165 2.88 5.58 -4.68
N ALA A 166 4.03 6.25 -4.65
CA ALA A 166 4.11 7.71 -4.60
C ALA A 166 4.00 8.31 -6.00
N ALA A 167 3.18 9.34 -6.11
CA ALA A 167 2.99 10.08 -7.37
C ALA A 167 3.28 11.57 -7.18
N ASN A 168 4.12 12.15 -8.05
CA ASN A 168 4.29 13.59 -8.13
C ASN A 168 3.12 14.17 -8.94
N CYS A 169 2.25 14.93 -8.28
CA CYS A 169 1.09 15.55 -8.91
C CYS A 169 1.26 17.07 -8.95
N TYR A 170 0.93 17.67 -10.08
CA TYR A 170 1.07 19.09 -10.35
C TYR A 170 -0.25 19.76 -10.76
N ASP A 171 -1.31 18.97 -10.92
CA ASP A 171 -2.68 19.42 -11.18
C ASP A 171 -3.70 18.37 -10.68
N ILE A 172 -4.97 18.74 -10.74
CA ILE A 172 -6.09 17.87 -10.35
C ILE A 172 -6.13 16.59 -11.19
N ALA A 173 -5.87 16.70 -12.49
CA ALA A 173 -5.95 15.56 -13.40
C ALA A 173 -4.87 14.51 -13.11
N SER A 174 -3.65 14.93 -12.79
CA SER A 174 -2.58 14.02 -12.39
C SER A 174 -2.87 13.33 -11.05
N ALA A 175 -3.47 14.03 -10.09
CA ALA A 175 -3.89 13.46 -8.81
C ALA A 175 -4.99 12.41 -8.99
N GLN A 176 -6.01 12.72 -9.77
CA GLN A 176 -7.08 11.78 -10.10
C GLN A 176 -6.54 10.55 -10.83
N ASN A 177 -5.70 10.74 -11.85
CA ASN A 177 -5.10 9.65 -12.60
C ASN A 177 -4.23 8.75 -11.72
N ALA A 178 -3.41 9.33 -10.84
CA ALA A 178 -2.57 8.59 -9.91
C ALA A 178 -3.39 7.69 -8.98
N ARG A 179 -4.54 8.19 -8.51
CA ARG A 179 -5.45 7.40 -7.66
C ARG A 179 -6.19 6.36 -8.46
N GLU A 180 -6.91 6.76 -9.50
CA GLU A 180 -7.79 5.88 -10.26
C GLU A 180 -7.02 4.79 -11.01
N HIS A 181 -5.90 5.12 -11.65
CA HIS A 181 -5.21 4.20 -12.56
C HIS A 181 -4.00 3.49 -11.93
N ASN A 182 -3.36 4.10 -10.92
CA ASN A 182 -2.14 3.58 -10.33
C ASN A 182 -2.28 3.22 -8.86
N TYR A 183 -3.45 3.47 -8.26
CA TYR A 183 -3.73 3.21 -6.84
C TYR A 183 -2.69 3.86 -5.93
N ALA A 184 -2.26 5.09 -6.29
CA ALA A 184 -1.28 5.83 -5.51
C ALA A 184 -1.78 6.04 -4.08
N ASN A 185 -0.90 5.83 -3.10
CA ASN A 185 -1.18 6.00 -1.68
C ASN A 185 -0.32 7.09 -1.03
N VAL A 186 0.63 7.66 -1.77
CA VAL A 186 1.42 8.82 -1.35
C VAL A 186 1.38 9.88 -2.45
N LEU A 187 0.98 11.11 -2.07
CA LEU A 187 1.00 12.30 -2.90
C LEU A 187 2.30 13.06 -2.67
N CYS A 188 3.01 13.42 -3.73
CA CYS A 188 4.19 14.28 -3.64
C CYS A 188 3.95 15.60 -4.38
N LEU A 189 4.32 16.71 -3.74
CA LEU A 189 4.09 18.07 -4.22
C LEU A 189 5.38 18.90 -4.23
N GLY A 190 5.50 19.78 -5.21
CA GLY A 190 6.57 20.78 -5.24
C GLY A 190 6.14 22.06 -4.53
N GLY A 191 6.56 22.28 -3.28
CA GLY A 191 6.12 23.39 -2.44
C GLY A 191 6.25 24.77 -3.09
N PRO A 192 7.44 25.21 -3.50
CA PRO A 192 7.63 26.53 -4.13
C PRO A 192 7.03 26.68 -5.53
N ARG A 193 6.57 25.59 -6.14
CA ARG A 193 6.08 25.55 -7.53
C ARG A 193 4.56 25.59 -7.65
N LEU A 194 3.86 25.39 -6.54
CA LEU A 194 2.41 25.37 -6.50
C LEU A 194 1.88 26.54 -5.68
N ALA A 195 0.88 27.23 -6.21
CA ALA A 195 0.10 28.14 -5.38
C ALA A 195 -0.62 27.30 -4.28
N PRO A 196 -0.71 27.79 -3.04
CA PRO A 196 -1.36 27.06 -1.95
C PRO A 196 -2.77 26.56 -2.30
N SER A 197 -3.59 27.38 -2.97
CA SER A 197 -4.93 26.98 -3.41
C SER A 197 -4.92 25.83 -4.42
N ALA A 198 -3.95 25.79 -5.32
CA ALA A 198 -3.79 24.69 -6.27
C ALA A 198 -3.37 23.39 -5.55
N ALA A 199 -2.47 23.47 -4.57
CA ALA A 199 -2.06 22.34 -3.77
C ALA A 199 -3.24 21.74 -2.96
N LEU A 200 -4.11 22.60 -2.43
CA LEU A 200 -5.35 22.16 -1.75
C LEU A 200 -6.27 21.38 -2.70
N GLU A 201 -6.52 21.90 -3.90
CA GLU A 201 -7.38 21.22 -4.88
C GLU A 201 -6.77 19.88 -5.35
N ILE A 202 -5.46 19.81 -5.51
CA ILE A 202 -4.74 18.56 -5.80
C ILE A 202 -4.90 17.56 -4.66
N LEU A 203 -4.68 17.99 -3.41
CA LEU A 203 -4.87 17.16 -2.23
C LEU A 203 -6.30 16.65 -2.11
N ARG A 204 -7.29 17.54 -2.30
CA ARG A 204 -8.71 17.16 -2.28
C ARG A 204 -9.02 16.11 -3.34
N ALA A 205 -8.57 16.32 -4.58
CA ALA A 205 -8.75 15.36 -5.65
C ALA A 205 -8.10 14.01 -5.32
N PHE A 206 -6.89 14.02 -4.76
CA PHE A 206 -6.19 12.81 -4.36
C PHE A 206 -6.94 12.04 -3.26
N ILE A 207 -7.48 12.73 -2.24
CA ILE A 207 -8.22 12.10 -1.13
C ILE A 207 -9.55 11.52 -1.61
N THR A 208 -10.28 12.24 -2.48
CA THR A 208 -11.65 11.89 -2.86
C THR A 208 -11.77 10.97 -4.06
N THR A 209 -10.70 10.80 -4.86
CA THR A 209 -10.74 9.91 -6.03
C THR A 209 -10.58 8.45 -5.59
N PRO A 210 -11.56 7.58 -5.86
CA PRO A 210 -11.45 6.15 -5.57
C PRO A 210 -10.46 5.47 -6.50
N TRP A 211 -10.02 4.28 -6.14
CA TRP A 211 -9.30 3.40 -7.06
C TRP A 211 -10.24 2.96 -8.18
N GLY A 212 -9.72 2.85 -9.38
CA GLY A 212 -10.51 2.53 -10.56
C GLY A 212 -10.69 1.03 -10.76
N ALA A 213 -11.38 0.68 -11.86
CA ALA A 213 -11.82 -0.66 -12.19
C ALA A 213 -10.65 -1.65 -12.45
N ASP A 214 -10.94 -2.93 -12.42
CA ASP A 214 -10.06 -4.13 -12.49
C ASP A 214 -8.93 -4.09 -13.52
N ARG A 215 -9.17 -3.46 -14.69
CA ARG A 215 -8.12 -3.31 -15.71
C ARG A 215 -6.89 -2.54 -15.18
N HIS A 216 -7.08 -1.64 -14.20
CA HIS A 216 -6.01 -0.89 -13.55
C HIS A 216 -5.33 -1.75 -12.49
N GLY A 217 -6.10 -2.50 -11.71
CA GLY A 217 -5.60 -3.42 -10.70
C GLY A 217 -4.56 -4.39 -11.25
N ARG A 218 -4.82 -5.00 -12.42
CA ARG A 218 -3.86 -5.88 -13.11
C ARG A 218 -2.50 -5.22 -13.41
N ARG A 219 -2.49 -3.91 -13.69
CA ARG A 219 -1.26 -3.17 -13.95
C ARG A 219 -0.53 -2.83 -12.65
N VAL A 220 -1.27 -2.45 -11.62
CA VAL A 220 -0.74 -2.19 -10.27
C VAL A 220 -0.12 -3.47 -9.69
N GLU A 221 -0.78 -4.61 -9.85
CA GLU A 221 -0.24 -5.91 -9.46
C GLU A 221 1.13 -6.20 -10.11
N LYS A 222 1.31 -5.86 -11.39
CA LYS A 222 2.61 -6.00 -12.07
C LYS A 222 3.69 -5.11 -11.44
N ILE A 223 3.33 -3.90 -10.99
CA ILE A 223 4.27 -3.02 -10.25
C ILE A 223 4.69 -3.69 -8.95
N THR A 224 3.73 -4.21 -8.19
CA THR A 224 4.00 -4.94 -6.93
C THR A 224 4.90 -6.17 -7.15
N ARG A 225 4.68 -6.91 -8.24
CA ARG A 225 5.54 -8.06 -8.59
C ARG A 225 6.97 -7.64 -8.95
N ILE A 226 7.18 -6.47 -9.57
CA ILE A 226 8.52 -5.93 -9.83
C ILE A 226 9.22 -5.69 -8.50
N GLU A 227 8.57 -4.99 -7.59
CA GLU A 227 9.09 -4.72 -6.25
C GLU A 227 9.51 -6.01 -5.52
N GLN A 228 8.61 -6.99 -5.45
CA GLN A 228 8.87 -8.27 -4.79
C GLN A 228 10.05 -9.04 -5.38
N ARG A 229 10.22 -9.02 -6.71
CA ARG A 229 11.36 -9.69 -7.36
C ARG A 229 12.70 -9.07 -6.95
N HIS A 230 12.75 -7.74 -6.88
CA HIS A 230 13.99 -7.03 -6.58
C HIS A 230 14.32 -6.98 -5.09
N ALA A 231 13.32 -7.04 -4.22
CA ALA A 231 13.56 -7.16 -2.78
C ALA A 231 14.26 -8.47 -2.36
N ARG A 232 14.11 -9.55 -3.15
CA ARG A 232 14.68 -10.88 -2.87
C ARG A 232 16.12 -11.08 -3.30
N THR A 233 16.63 -10.26 -4.19
CA THR A 233 18.00 -10.42 -4.72
C THR A 233 19.09 -9.87 -3.79
N HIS A 234 18.72 -9.34 -2.63
CA HIS A 234 19.67 -8.70 -1.68
C HIS A 234 19.69 -9.37 -0.29
N ASN A 235 19.18 -10.60 -0.17
CA ASN A 235 19.29 -11.44 1.03
C ASN A 235 20.21 -12.64 0.81
#